data_953848be82e5bb02492ddb602bc1ae04
#
_entry.id   953848be82e5bb02492ddb602bc1ae04
#
_cell.length_a   1.000
_cell.length_b   1.000
_cell.length_c   1.000
_cell.angle_alpha   90.00
_cell.angle_beta   90.00
_cell.angle_gamma   90.00
#
_symmetry.space_group_name_H-M   'P 1'
#
loop_
_entity.id
_entity.type
_entity.pdbx_description
1 polymer ?
#
loop_
_entity_poly.entity_id
_entity_poly.type
_entity_poly.pdbx_seq_one_letter_code
_entity_poly.pdbx_strand_id
1 'polypeptide(L)'
;MKRRDEIVVLTDPVLITCIVQRGTADAVVDAATEAGAQGATIFHARGTGVRQKHLGVLGITVKAEKEVLYIVAPGDHADHIFERVYVAAKLDTPGMGMIYMMPLEKMATYVPPAVAAHFGHHSGDHA
;
A
#
# COMPACT_ATOMS: atom_id res chain seq x y z
N MET A 1 -29.42 -7.53 7.25
CA MET A 1 -28.67 -7.25 6.02
C MET A 1 -28.88 -5.80 5.62
N LYS A 2 -27.80 -5.13 5.28
CA LYS A 2 -27.90 -3.73 4.85
C LYS A 2 -28.53 -3.63 3.47
N ARG A 3 -29.34 -2.62 3.28
CA ARG A 3 -29.87 -2.34 1.97
C ARG A 3 -28.81 -1.65 1.13
N ARG A 4 -28.99 -1.70 -0.16
CA ARG A 4 -28.03 -1.12 -1.10
C ARG A 4 -27.80 0.37 -0.86
N ASP A 5 -28.85 1.09 -0.50
CA ASP A 5 -28.78 2.53 -0.28
C ASP A 5 -28.08 2.88 1.03
N GLU A 6 -27.70 1.87 1.83
CA GLU A 6 -26.95 2.10 3.06
C GLU A 6 -25.47 1.85 2.89
N ILE A 7 -25.04 1.47 1.70
CA ILE A 7 -23.63 1.22 1.44
C ILE A 7 -22.93 2.56 1.23
N VAL A 8 -21.86 2.76 1.98
CA VAL A 8 -21.02 3.94 1.83
C VAL A 8 -19.86 3.58 0.91
N VAL A 9 -19.76 4.30 -0.18
CA VAL A 9 -18.68 4.10 -1.15
C VAL A 9 -17.68 5.22 -0.98
N LEU A 10 -16.43 4.85 -0.78
CA LEU A 10 -15.36 5.82 -0.62
C LEU A 10 -14.88 6.28 -1.98
N THR A 11 -14.59 7.58 -2.10
CA THR A 11 -14.08 8.15 -3.34
C THR A 11 -12.60 8.47 -3.18
N ASP A 12 -11.89 8.42 -4.29
CA ASP A 12 -10.46 8.72 -4.35
C ASP A 12 -9.56 7.87 -3.47
N PRO A 13 -9.88 6.60 -3.21
CA PRO A 13 -8.92 5.77 -2.53
C PRO A 13 -7.81 5.34 -3.48
N VAL A 14 -6.63 5.20 -2.94
CA VAL A 14 -5.46 4.77 -3.70
C VAL A 14 -4.87 3.54 -3.03
N LEU A 15 -4.49 2.57 -3.83
CA LEU A 15 -3.79 1.39 -3.33
C LEU A 15 -2.29 1.58 -3.54
N ILE A 16 -1.55 1.55 -2.45
CA ILE A 16 -0.09 1.55 -2.50
C ILE A 16 0.36 0.13 -2.24
N THR A 17 1.16 -0.40 -3.14
CA THR A 17 1.72 -1.74 -3.00
C THR A 17 3.22 -1.62 -2.80
N CYS A 18 3.71 -2.24 -1.75
CA CYS A 18 5.13 -2.22 -1.44
C CYS A 18 5.64 -3.66 -1.35
N ILE A 19 6.66 -3.98 -2.12
CA ILE A 19 7.26 -5.31 -2.12
C ILE A 19 8.68 -5.15 -1.62
N VAL A 20 8.98 -5.75 -0.48
CA VAL A 20 10.23 -5.51 0.22
C VAL A 20 10.87 -6.82 0.66
N GLN A 21 12.09 -6.73 1.13
CA GLN A 21 12.79 -7.86 1.68
C GLN A 21 12.12 -8.30 2.98
N ARG A 22 12.20 -9.58 3.25
CA ARG A 22 11.72 -10.13 4.50
C ARG A 22 12.33 -9.38 5.68
N GLY A 23 11.50 -9.05 6.65
CA GLY A 23 11.94 -8.32 7.84
C GLY A 23 11.79 -6.81 7.73
N THR A 24 11.36 -6.29 6.60
CA THR A 24 11.23 -4.86 6.39
C THR A 24 9.81 -4.35 6.65
N ALA A 25 8.82 -5.24 6.66
CA ALA A 25 7.42 -4.82 6.69
C ALA A 25 7.06 -3.96 7.89
N ASP A 26 7.59 -4.28 9.08
CA ASP A 26 7.24 -3.52 10.28
C ASP A 26 7.65 -2.05 10.15
N ALA A 27 8.84 -1.81 9.62
CA ALA A 27 9.30 -0.44 9.43
C ALA A 27 8.44 0.30 8.41
N VAL A 28 7.97 -0.42 7.39
CA VAL A 28 7.09 0.18 6.38
C VAL A 28 5.74 0.52 6.99
N VAL A 29 5.18 -0.37 7.79
CA VAL A 29 3.90 -0.10 8.45
C VAL A 29 4.00 1.10 9.37
N ASP A 30 5.08 1.18 10.14
CA ASP A 30 5.28 2.32 11.04
C ASP A 30 5.34 3.64 10.26
N ALA A 31 6.11 3.66 9.19
CA ALA A 31 6.23 4.86 8.38
C ALA A 31 4.91 5.24 7.73
N ALA A 32 4.19 4.26 7.22
CA ALA A 32 2.89 4.51 6.58
C ALA A 32 1.88 5.06 7.58
N THR A 33 1.85 4.47 8.78
CA THR A 33 0.92 4.89 9.82
C THR A 33 1.22 6.31 10.28
N GLU A 34 2.49 6.64 10.47
CA GLU A 34 2.88 7.99 10.83
C GLU A 34 2.51 9.00 9.76
N ALA A 35 2.51 8.57 8.52
CA ALA A 35 2.16 9.45 7.39
C ALA A 35 0.66 9.54 7.16
N GLY A 36 -0.15 8.82 7.93
CA GLY A 36 -1.59 8.94 7.86
C GLY A 36 -2.33 7.72 7.37
N ALA A 37 -1.64 6.62 7.08
CA ALA A 37 -2.33 5.40 6.67
C ALA A 37 -3.04 4.77 7.86
N GLN A 38 -4.19 4.15 7.59
CA GLN A 38 -4.98 3.53 8.64
C GLN A 38 -4.46 2.14 9.02
N GLY A 39 -3.69 1.53 8.13
CA GLY A 39 -3.16 0.21 8.37
C GLY A 39 -2.69 -0.40 7.07
N ALA A 40 -2.23 -1.64 7.18
CA ALA A 40 -1.73 -2.35 6.01
C ALA A 40 -2.05 -3.83 6.12
N THR A 41 -2.21 -4.46 4.97
CA THR A 41 -2.30 -5.91 4.88
C THR A 41 -0.94 -6.42 4.44
N ILE A 42 -0.39 -7.36 5.19
CA ILE A 42 0.93 -7.91 4.91
C ILE A 42 0.78 -9.37 4.56
N PHE A 43 1.44 -9.78 3.49
CA PHE A 43 1.52 -11.19 3.19
C PHE A 43 2.92 -11.53 2.66
N HIS A 44 3.26 -12.79 2.75
CA HIS A 44 4.58 -13.26 2.37
C HIS A 44 4.55 -13.81 0.96
N ALA A 45 5.62 -13.58 0.21
CA ALA A 45 5.72 -14.02 -1.15
C ALA A 45 7.17 -14.39 -1.46
N ARG A 46 7.36 -15.03 -2.58
CA ARG A 46 8.69 -15.33 -3.05
C ARG A 46 8.84 -14.72 -4.42
N GLY A 47 9.91 -13.97 -4.61
CA GLY A 47 10.13 -13.32 -5.87
C GLY A 47 11.50 -13.62 -6.41
N THR A 48 11.61 -13.49 -7.72
CA THR A 48 12.88 -13.61 -8.40
C THR A 48 13.08 -12.34 -9.20
N GLY A 49 14.09 -11.58 -8.80
CA GLY A 49 14.35 -10.34 -9.49
C GLY A 49 15.03 -10.59 -10.82
N VAL A 50 14.37 -10.19 -11.89
CA VAL A 50 14.95 -10.31 -13.23
C VAL A 50 16.29 -9.59 -13.31
N ARG A 51 16.37 -8.44 -12.66
CA ARG A 51 17.60 -7.65 -12.65
C ARG A 51 18.78 -8.38 -12.06
N GLN A 52 18.54 -9.29 -11.16
CA GLN A 52 19.62 -10.01 -10.51
C GLN A 52 20.37 -10.90 -11.48
N LYS A 53 19.73 -11.33 -12.53
CA LYS A 53 20.40 -12.08 -13.58
C LYS A 53 21.45 -11.21 -14.25
N HIS A 54 21.12 -9.97 -14.50
CA HIS A 54 22.05 -9.04 -15.11
C HIS A 54 23.06 -8.53 -14.11
N LEU A 55 22.72 -8.54 -12.85
CA LEU A 55 23.55 -8.05 -11.78
C LEU A 55 24.13 -9.17 -10.94
N GLY A 56 24.20 -10.36 -11.51
CA GLY A 56 24.75 -11.51 -10.81
C GLY A 56 26.14 -11.28 -10.26
N VAL A 57 26.87 -10.41 -10.92
CA VAL A 57 28.20 -10.01 -10.46
C VAL A 57 28.16 -9.42 -9.05
N LEU A 58 27.01 -8.89 -8.63
CA LEU A 58 26.86 -8.31 -7.30
C LEU A 58 26.59 -9.37 -6.24
N GLY A 59 26.50 -10.62 -6.61
CA GLY A 59 26.27 -11.70 -5.68
C GLY A 59 24.91 -11.67 -5.01
N ILE A 60 23.96 -11.01 -5.59
CA ILE A 60 22.62 -10.91 -5.02
C ILE A 60 21.86 -12.20 -5.25
N THR A 61 21.29 -12.75 -4.20
CA THR A 61 20.50 -13.96 -4.28
C THR A 61 19.24 -13.73 -5.08
N VAL A 62 19.01 -14.55 -6.07
CA VAL A 62 17.85 -14.43 -6.93
C VAL A 62 16.57 -14.82 -6.21
N LYS A 63 16.65 -15.88 -5.41
CA LYS A 63 15.48 -16.38 -4.68
C LYS A 63 15.50 -15.79 -3.30
N ALA A 64 14.57 -14.92 -3.04
CA ALA A 64 14.47 -14.29 -1.74
C ALA A 64 13.01 -14.23 -1.33
N GLU A 65 12.79 -14.44 -0.04
CA GLU A 65 11.47 -14.24 0.51
C GLU A 65 11.18 -12.77 0.58
N LYS A 66 9.97 -12.41 0.21
CA LYS A 66 9.51 -11.04 0.17
C LYS A 66 8.33 -10.86 1.09
N GLU A 67 8.14 -9.62 1.49
CA GLU A 67 6.91 -9.21 2.16
C GLU A 67 6.21 -8.22 1.25
N VAL A 68 4.91 -8.41 1.10
CA VAL A 68 4.10 -7.53 0.26
C VAL A 68 3.12 -6.81 1.16
N LEU A 69 3.04 -5.51 1.01
CA LEU A 69 2.13 -4.70 1.80
C LEU A 69 1.14 -4.01 0.88
N TYR A 70 -0.13 -4.11 1.24
CA TYR A 70 -1.20 -3.35 0.61
C TYR A 70 -1.63 -2.26 1.58
N ILE A 71 -1.50 -1.03 1.16
CA ILE A 71 -1.85 0.13 1.97
C ILE A 71 -2.87 0.94 1.19
N VAL A 72 -4.06 1.07 1.74
CA VAL A 72 -5.08 1.90 1.13
C VAL A 72 -5.01 3.27 1.77
N ALA A 73 -4.97 4.30 0.96
CA ALA A 73 -4.80 5.66 1.43
C ALA A 73 -5.78 6.60 0.75
N PRO A 74 -6.18 7.68 1.43
CA PRO A 74 -6.92 8.74 0.75
C PRO A 74 -6.04 9.38 -0.32
N GLY A 75 -6.64 9.76 -1.43
CA GLY A 75 -5.89 10.31 -2.54
C GLY A 75 -5.04 11.51 -2.18
N ASP A 76 -5.55 12.35 -1.29
CA ASP A 76 -4.84 13.57 -0.87
C ASP A 76 -3.67 13.30 0.07
N HIS A 77 -3.55 12.08 0.59
CA HIS A 77 -2.42 11.69 1.44
C HIS A 77 -1.51 10.67 0.78
N ALA A 78 -1.92 10.16 -0.38
CA ALA A 78 -1.23 9.03 -0.99
C ALA A 78 0.22 9.35 -1.34
N ASP A 79 0.47 10.53 -1.89
CA ASP A 79 1.84 10.89 -2.26
C ASP A 79 2.75 10.97 -1.04
N HIS A 80 2.24 11.53 0.05
CA HIS A 80 3.04 11.64 1.26
C HIS A 80 3.35 10.27 1.83
N ILE A 81 2.36 9.39 1.89
CA ILE A 81 2.56 8.03 2.38
C ILE A 81 3.56 7.30 1.49
N PHE A 82 3.41 7.44 0.18
CA PHE A 82 4.30 6.81 -0.78
C PHE A 82 5.75 7.21 -0.54
N GLU A 83 5.99 8.50 -0.38
CA GLU A 83 7.34 9.01 -0.17
C GLU A 83 7.93 8.53 1.15
N ARG A 84 7.14 8.54 2.21
CA ARG A 84 7.63 8.10 3.51
C ARG A 84 7.95 6.61 3.51
N VAL A 85 7.14 5.81 2.84
CA VAL A 85 7.40 4.37 2.72
C VAL A 85 8.66 4.14 1.90
N TYR A 86 8.82 4.87 0.81
CA TYR A 86 10.00 4.75 -0.04
C TYR A 86 11.28 4.96 0.79
N VAL A 87 11.28 5.98 1.62
CA VAL A 87 12.44 6.29 2.46
C VAL A 87 12.64 5.20 3.52
N ALA A 88 11.58 4.80 4.19
CA ALA A 88 11.69 3.83 5.27
C ALA A 88 12.17 2.46 4.79
N ALA A 89 11.75 2.08 3.60
CA ALA A 89 12.14 0.79 3.01
C ALA A 89 13.47 0.85 2.26
N LYS A 90 14.08 2.04 2.19
CA LYS A 90 15.35 2.25 1.52
C LYS A 90 15.32 1.79 0.06
N LEU A 91 14.26 2.16 -0.63
CA LEU A 91 14.03 1.66 -1.99
C LEU A 91 14.96 2.29 -3.01
N ASP A 92 15.75 3.27 -2.63
CA ASP A 92 16.82 3.79 -3.47
C ASP A 92 18.06 2.90 -3.45
N THR A 93 17.99 1.79 -2.73
CA THR A 93 19.12 0.86 -2.61
C THR A 93 18.84 -0.38 -3.47
N PRO A 94 19.81 -0.82 -4.27
CA PRO A 94 19.60 -2.00 -5.10
C PRO A 94 19.17 -3.22 -4.31
N GLY A 95 18.18 -3.92 -4.80
CA GLY A 95 17.73 -5.17 -4.20
C GLY A 95 16.77 -5.03 -3.03
N MET A 96 16.43 -3.81 -2.64
CA MET A 96 15.55 -3.63 -1.48
C MET A 96 14.07 -3.79 -1.79
N GLY A 97 13.67 -3.59 -3.02
CA GLY A 97 12.27 -3.78 -3.38
C GLY A 97 11.74 -2.72 -4.31
N MET A 98 10.42 -2.63 -4.33
CA MET A 98 9.75 -1.66 -5.19
C MET A 98 8.46 -1.20 -4.54
N ILE A 99 7.98 -0.07 -5.00
CA ILE A 99 6.70 0.48 -4.56
C ILE A 99 5.98 1.04 -5.78
N TYR A 100 4.67 0.89 -5.80
CA TYR A 100 3.85 1.51 -6.82
C TYR A 100 2.48 1.78 -6.26
N MET A 101 1.72 2.64 -6.92
CA MET A 101 0.37 2.91 -6.47
C MET A 101 -0.56 3.08 -7.67
N MET A 102 -1.82 2.83 -7.41
CA MET A 102 -2.84 2.99 -8.42
C MET A 102 -4.13 3.47 -7.79
N PRO A 103 -4.89 4.30 -8.48
CA PRO A 103 -6.20 4.69 -7.97
C PRO A 103 -7.14 3.49 -8.00
N LEU A 104 -8.00 3.41 -6.99
CA LEU A 104 -9.06 2.42 -6.97
C LEU A 104 -10.33 3.07 -7.46
N GLU A 105 -11.02 2.36 -8.32
CA GLU A 105 -12.25 2.89 -8.88
C GLU A 105 -13.34 3.02 -7.82
N LYS A 106 -13.42 2.05 -6.93
CA LYS A 106 -14.46 2.01 -5.92
C LYS A 106 -13.98 1.18 -4.73
N MET A 107 -14.34 1.62 -3.56
CA MET A 107 -14.02 0.90 -2.33
C MET A 107 -15.13 1.11 -1.33
N ALA A 108 -15.46 0.07 -0.58
CA ALA A 108 -16.47 0.15 0.46
C ALA A 108 -16.05 -0.69 1.65
N THR A 109 -16.25 -0.15 2.83
CA THR A 109 -16.00 -0.85 4.09
C THR A 109 -16.72 -0.06 5.17
N TYR A 110 -16.69 -0.56 6.40
CA TYR A 110 -17.17 0.26 7.50
C TYR A 110 -16.22 1.44 7.70
N VAL A 111 -16.77 2.63 7.78
CA VAL A 111 -15.97 3.83 7.92
C VAL A 111 -16.49 4.61 9.14
N PRO A 112 -15.64 4.83 10.16
CA PRO A 112 -16.03 5.71 11.26
C PRO A 112 -16.29 7.12 10.74
N PRO A 113 -17.21 7.86 11.36
CA PRO A 113 -17.56 9.20 10.87
C PRO A 113 -16.37 10.13 10.69
N ALA A 114 -15.39 10.06 11.60
CA ALA A 114 -14.22 10.93 11.51
C ALA A 114 -13.37 10.63 10.28
N VAL A 115 -13.34 9.37 9.86
CA VAL A 115 -12.56 8.96 8.70
C VAL A 115 -13.33 9.23 7.42
N ALA A 116 -14.65 9.10 7.47
CA ALA A 116 -15.50 9.31 6.30
C ALA A 116 -15.30 10.70 5.69
N ALA A 117 -15.13 11.71 6.54
CA ALA A 117 -14.92 13.08 6.07
C ALA A 117 -13.63 13.20 5.28
N HIS A 118 -12.66 12.35 5.58
CA HIS A 118 -11.35 12.38 4.97
C HIS A 118 -11.36 11.84 3.53
N PHE A 119 -12.22 10.86 3.28
CA PHE A 119 -12.28 10.20 1.98
C PHE A 119 -13.27 10.83 1.01
N GLY A 120 -14.11 11.76 1.46
CA GLY A 120 -15.11 12.33 0.58
C GLY A 120 -16.06 11.27 0.03
N HIS A 121 -16.81 10.65 0.90
CA HIS A 121 -17.68 9.52 0.56
C HIS A 121 -19.06 9.99 0.09
N HIS A 122 -19.82 9.08 -0.47
CA HIS A 122 -21.24 9.29 -0.73
C HIS A 122 -21.96 7.95 -0.57
N SER A 123 -23.28 8.04 -0.40
CA SER A 123 -24.11 6.85 -0.25
C SER A 123 -24.25 6.11 -1.56
N GLY A 124 -24.31 4.80 -1.47
CA GLY A 124 -24.51 3.96 -2.66
C GLY A 124 -25.90 4.04 -3.24
N ASP A 125 -26.81 4.75 -2.60
CA ASP A 125 -28.18 4.93 -3.08
C ASP A 125 -28.30 6.06 -4.10
N HIS A 126 -27.26 6.80 -4.30
CA HIS A 126 -27.27 7.87 -5.29
C HIS A 126 -27.03 7.25 -6.64
N ALA A 127 -28.08 6.93 -7.25
CA ALA A 127 -27.98 6.28 -8.55
C ALA A 127 -28.21 7.31 -9.64
#